data_391bbbb08170b21e6204848e3c683642
#
_entry.id   391bbbb08170b21e6204848e3c683642
#
_cell.length_a   1.000
_cell.length_b   1.000
_cell.length_c   1.000
_cell.angle_alpha   90.00
_cell.angle_beta   90.00
_cell.angle_gamma   90.00
#
_symmetry.space_group_name_H-M   'P 1'
#
loop_
_entity.id
_entity.type
_entity.pdbx_description
1 polymer ?
#
loop_
_entity_poly.entity_id
_entity_poly.type
_entity_poly.pdbx_seq_one_letter_code
_entity_poly.pdbx_strand_id
1 'polypeptide(L)'
;MTGLQMRGHAAMLLFSILVAGSFIFGVRIANLAEPAAINSARFIIAAILIGIYMLVNPNIKTADFAPLRFKPWRYLLLSSVFVSYFIFMFEGLKTAATVSSSVIFTLIPIMTAVLGYVILRHIITRRMAFALLIGSIGAMWVVFKADISNLLVFNVGKGEMIYFVGCVFHAAFIPLSRKYNCGEKPIISTFAILIVGGVIMAIFGYEGLLAVDWLNMPAIFWTGLLYLGIFASAVTFFLIQFAALALPSGKVMAYNFLTPVWVILIEVALGLGWPPLLVSAGIILAVIALLLLLKDETKIPV
;
A
#
# COMPACT_ATOMS: atom_id res chain seq x y z
N MET A 1 -13.29 -13.17 -17.28
CA MET A 1 -12.02 -12.98 -16.51
C MET A 1 -11.08 -14.13 -16.81
N THR A 2 -9.80 -13.86 -17.08
CA THR A 2 -8.78 -14.91 -17.21
C THR A 2 -8.38 -15.46 -15.84
N GLY A 3 -7.84 -16.69 -15.78
CA GLY A 3 -7.35 -17.25 -14.51
C GLY A 3 -6.29 -16.38 -13.83
N LEU A 4 -5.46 -15.64 -14.60
CA LEU A 4 -4.48 -14.70 -14.08
C LEU A 4 -5.15 -13.49 -13.42
N GLN A 5 -6.18 -12.94 -14.04
CA GLN A 5 -6.94 -11.82 -13.45
C GLN A 5 -7.60 -12.22 -12.13
N MET A 6 -8.20 -13.41 -12.07
CA MET A 6 -8.81 -13.93 -10.84
C MET A 6 -7.79 -14.05 -9.70
N ARG A 7 -6.61 -14.59 -10.01
CA ARG A 7 -5.50 -14.65 -9.04
C ARG A 7 -5.03 -13.24 -8.62
N GLY A 8 -5.00 -12.27 -9.53
CA GLY A 8 -4.71 -10.87 -9.22
C GLY A 8 -5.72 -10.26 -8.25
N HIS A 9 -7.01 -10.50 -8.45
CA HIS A 9 -8.07 -10.05 -7.54
C HIS A 9 -7.97 -10.71 -6.16
N ALA A 10 -7.72 -12.02 -6.09
CA ALA A 10 -7.50 -12.73 -4.84
C ALA A 10 -6.27 -12.21 -4.08
N ALA A 11 -5.17 -11.92 -4.80
CA ALA A 11 -3.98 -11.31 -4.24
C ALA A 11 -4.27 -9.95 -3.60
N MET A 12 -5.06 -9.09 -4.28
CA MET A 12 -5.41 -7.78 -3.75
C MET A 12 -6.41 -7.82 -2.60
N LEU A 13 -7.30 -8.82 -2.56
CA LEU A 13 -8.15 -9.04 -1.39
C LEU A 13 -7.31 -9.38 -0.16
N LEU A 14 -6.38 -10.34 -0.30
CA LEU A 14 -5.45 -10.69 0.78
C LEU A 14 -4.59 -9.49 1.17
N PHE A 15 -4.09 -8.72 0.20
CA PHE A 15 -3.36 -7.48 0.44
C PHE A 15 -4.14 -6.53 1.36
N SER A 16 -5.43 -6.27 1.07
CA SER A 16 -6.24 -5.33 1.86
C SER A 16 -6.42 -5.77 3.31
N ILE A 17 -6.53 -7.08 3.58
CA ILE A 17 -6.59 -7.65 4.93
C ILE A 17 -5.27 -7.41 5.66
N LEU A 18 -4.14 -7.72 5.01
CA LEU A 18 -2.82 -7.58 5.62
C LEU A 18 -2.47 -6.11 5.89
N VAL A 19 -2.88 -5.21 5.00
CA VAL A 19 -2.71 -3.76 5.21
C VAL A 19 -3.55 -3.28 6.39
N ALA A 20 -4.78 -3.77 6.56
CA ALA A 20 -5.60 -3.42 7.73
C ALA A 20 -4.91 -3.81 9.04
N GLY A 21 -4.33 -5.00 9.11
CA GLY A 21 -3.52 -5.40 10.28
C GLY A 21 -2.31 -4.48 10.51
N SER A 22 -1.73 -3.91 9.45
CA SER A 22 -0.60 -2.98 9.61
C SER A 22 -0.98 -1.68 10.32
N PHE A 23 -2.22 -1.21 10.20
CA PHE A 23 -2.71 -0.06 10.98
C PHE A 23 -2.76 -0.38 12.46
N ILE A 24 -3.25 -1.57 12.82
CA ILE A 24 -3.39 -2.00 14.23
C ILE A 24 -2.02 -2.16 14.90
N PHE A 25 -1.09 -2.86 14.26
CA PHE A 25 0.26 -3.04 14.78
C PHE A 25 1.09 -1.76 14.67
N GLY A 26 0.93 -1.01 13.58
CA GLY A 26 1.65 0.24 13.34
C GLY A 26 1.39 1.28 14.44
N VAL A 27 0.13 1.51 14.82
CA VAL A 27 -0.23 2.45 15.90
C VAL A 27 0.41 2.05 17.23
N ARG A 28 0.47 0.75 17.53
CA ARG A 28 1.05 0.24 18.80
C ARG A 28 2.55 0.48 18.93
N ILE A 29 3.28 0.56 17.81
CA ILE A 29 4.74 0.71 17.83
C ILE A 29 5.23 2.08 17.34
N ALA A 30 4.35 2.91 16.77
CA ALA A 30 4.71 4.18 16.14
C ALA A 30 5.43 5.16 17.09
N ASN A 31 5.10 5.11 18.39
CA ASN A 31 5.69 5.99 19.41
C ASN A 31 6.89 5.36 20.15
N LEU A 32 7.27 4.12 19.80
CA LEU A 32 8.37 3.42 20.47
C LEU A 32 9.72 3.66 19.80
N ALA A 33 9.72 4.03 18.51
CA ALA A 33 10.93 4.37 17.77
C ALA A 33 10.61 5.37 16.66
N GLU A 34 11.64 6.02 16.13
CA GLU A 34 11.45 6.94 15.01
C GLU A 34 10.87 6.21 13.78
N PRO A 35 9.86 6.79 13.11
CA PRO A 35 9.20 6.17 11.96
C PRO A 35 10.14 5.73 10.84
N ALA A 36 11.20 6.51 10.57
CA ALA A 36 12.19 6.14 9.56
C ALA A 36 12.99 4.89 9.96
N ALA A 37 13.34 4.74 11.25
CA ALA A 37 14.01 3.55 11.78
C ALA A 37 13.13 2.30 11.68
N ILE A 38 11.84 2.40 12.06
CA ILE A 38 10.87 1.31 11.91
C ILE A 38 10.75 0.88 10.45
N ASN A 39 10.63 1.84 9.51
CA ASN A 39 10.50 1.51 8.09
C ASN A 39 11.78 0.95 7.47
N SER A 40 12.95 1.42 7.88
CA SER A 40 14.22 0.82 7.46
C SER A 40 14.31 -0.63 7.91
N ALA A 41 14.05 -0.91 9.19
CA ALA A 41 14.08 -2.25 9.75
C ALA A 41 13.06 -3.18 9.07
N ARG A 42 11.82 -2.74 8.85
CA ARG A 42 10.79 -3.55 8.18
C ARG A 42 11.16 -3.92 6.74
N PHE A 43 11.81 -3.01 5.99
CA PHE A 43 12.24 -3.27 4.61
C PHE A 43 13.42 -4.24 4.58
N ILE A 44 14.36 -4.12 5.52
CA ILE A 44 15.49 -5.06 5.67
C ILE A 44 14.95 -6.45 6.00
N ILE A 45 14.05 -6.58 6.98
CA ILE A 45 13.40 -7.86 7.33
C ILE A 45 12.71 -8.46 6.11
N ALA A 46 11.93 -7.66 5.38
CA ALA A 46 11.23 -8.11 4.19
C ALA A 46 12.20 -8.59 3.10
N ALA A 47 13.28 -7.85 2.85
CA ALA A 47 14.29 -8.20 1.88
C ALA A 47 15.02 -9.51 2.25
N ILE A 48 15.39 -9.68 3.51
CA ILE A 48 16.02 -10.92 4.01
C ILE A 48 15.10 -12.11 3.80
N LEU A 49 13.82 -12.00 4.19
CA LEU A 49 12.86 -13.11 4.05
C LEU A 49 12.64 -13.52 2.60
N ILE A 50 12.47 -12.53 1.70
CA ILE A 50 12.32 -12.81 0.27
C ILE A 50 13.63 -13.39 -0.28
N GLY A 51 14.79 -12.89 0.14
CA GLY A 51 16.09 -13.42 -0.22
C GLY A 51 16.25 -14.88 0.15
N ILE A 52 15.94 -15.23 1.41
CA ILE A 52 15.97 -16.62 1.91
C ILE A 52 15.00 -17.49 1.08
N TYR A 53 13.76 -17.03 0.87
CA TYR A 53 12.79 -17.76 0.05
C TYR A 53 13.33 -18.03 -1.36
N MET A 54 13.98 -17.04 -1.99
CA MET A 54 14.55 -17.21 -3.33
C MET A 54 15.72 -18.21 -3.36
N LEU A 55 16.52 -18.27 -2.30
CA LEU A 55 17.64 -19.23 -2.20
C LEU A 55 17.17 -20.67 -2.07
N VAL A 56 16.07 -20.91 -1.34
CA VAL A 56 15.55 -22.27 -1.11
C VAL A 56 14.55 -22.73 -2.16
N ASN A 57 14.05 -21.84 -3.01
CA ASN A 57 13.04 -22.19 -4.01
C ASN A 57 13.69 -22.67 -5.33
N PRO A 58 13.59 -23.96 -5.70
CA PRO A 58 14.23 -24.51 -6.89
C PRO A 58 13.67 -23.97 -8.21
N ASN A 59 12.51 -23.31 -8.16
CA ASN A 59 11.88 -22.69 -9.34
C ASN A 59 12.48 -21.30 -9.66
N ILE A 60 13.37 -20.77 -8.81
CA ILE A 60 14.07 -19.51 -9.03
C ILE A 60 15.50 -19.85 -9.45
N LYS A 61 15.79 -19.59 -10.72
CA LYS A 61 17.09 -19.87 -11.32
C LYS A 61 17.93 -18.61 -11.41
N THR A 62 19.25 -18.76 -11.46
CA THR A 62 20.18 -17.64 -11.66
C THR A 62 19.85 -16.84 -12.94
N ALA A 63 19.33 -17.50 -13.97
CA ALA A 63 18.89 -16.84 -15.21
C ALA A 63 17.73 -15.86 -14.99
N ASP A 64 16.88 -16.07 -13.99
CA ASP A 64 15.74 -15.19 -13.68
C ASP A 64 16.19 -13.80 -13.18
N PHE A 65 17.45 -13.69 -12.71
CA PHE A 65 18.07 -12.44 -12.29
C PHE A 65 18.69 -11.63 -13.46
N ALA A 66 18.78 -12.21 -14.64
CA ALA A 66 19.35 -11.53 -15.82
C ALA A 66 18.64 -10.18 -16.13
N PRO A 67 17.30 -10.05 -16.04
CA PRO A 67 16.62 -8.78 -16.25
C PRO A 67 17.02 -7.67 -15.27
N LEU A 68 17.53 -8.00 -14.05
CA LEU A 68 18.00 -7.01 -13.09
C LEU A 68 19.20 -6.22 -13.61
N ARG A 69 20.07 -6.87 -14.40
CA ARG A 69 21.26 -6.24 -15.00
C ARG A 69 20.89 -5.29 -16.13
N PHE A 70 19.69 -5.48 -16.71
CA PHE A 70 19.21 -4.64 -17.80
C PHE A 70 18.56 -3.38 -17.22
N LYS A 71 19.19 -2.21 -17.43
CA LYS A 71 18.72 -0.92 -16.92
C LYS A 71 18.51 -0.92 -15.38
N PRO A 72 19.54 -1.14 -14.56
CA PRO A 72 19.41 -1.26 -13.10
C PRO A 72 18.87 0.01 -12.42
N TRP A 73 19.01 1.18 -13.05
CA TRP A 73 18.44 2.45 -12.59
C TRP A 73 16.92 2.40 -12.34
N ARG A 74 16.20 1.43 -12.96
CA ARG A 74 14.76 1.23 -12.77
C ARG A 74 14.42 0.96 -11.30
N TYR A 75 15.24 0.14 -10.66
CA TYR A 75 15.02 -0.20 -9.25
C TYR A 75 15.33 0.97 -8.35
N LEU A 76 16.31 1.80 -8.68
CA LEU A 76 16.55 3.05 -7.97
C LEU A 76 15.34 3.98 -8.11
N LEU A 77 14.81 4.16 -9.33
CA LEU A 77 13.62 4.98 -9.57
C LEU A 77 12.40 4.45 -8.81
N LEU A 78 12.08 3.15 -8.96
CA LEU A 78 10.91 2.55 -8.33
C LEU A 78 10.99 2.59 -6.80
N SER A 79 12.17 2.29 -6.26
CA SER A 79 12.41 2.37 -4.81
C SER A 79 12.33 3.79 -4.31
N SER A 80 12.89 4.77 -5.03
CA SER A 80 12.80 6.19 -4.64
C SER A 80 11.35 6.66 -4.63
N VAL A 81 10.56 6.34 -5.66
CA VAL A 81 9.12 6.67 -5.71
C VAL A 81 8.39 6.04 -4.53
N PHE A 82 8.68 4.78 -4.22
CA PHE A 82 8.02 4.08 -3.13
C PHE A 82 8.42 4.61 -1.76
N VAL A 83 9.71 4.82 -1.52
CA VAL A 83 10.23 5.37 -0.26
C VAL A 83 9.75 6.81 -0.04
N SER A 84 9.67 7.62 -1.10
CA SER A 84 9.14 8.98 -1.03
C SER A 84 7.73 9.02 -0.43
N TYR A 85 6.86 8.05 -0.74
CA TYR A 85 5.57 7.94 -0.06
C TYR A 85 5.71 7.90 1.45
N PHE A 86 6.58 7.06 1.99
CA PHE A 86 6.75 6.94 3.44
C PHE A 86 7.37 8.19 4.06
N ILE A 87 8.35 8.79 3.39
CA ILE A 87 9.00 10.03 3.87
C ILE A 87 7.96 11.15 3.95
N PHE A 88 7.24 11.43 2.87
CA PHE A 88 6.21 12.47 2.84
C PHE A 88 5.03 12.14 3.75
N MET A 89 4.66 10.87 3.89
CA MET A 89 3.63 10.43 4.82
C MET A 89 4.00 10.82 6.25
N PHE A 90 5.18 10.45 6.72
CA PHE A 90 5.59 10.75 8.10
C PHE A 90 5.81 12.24 8.33
N GLU A 91 6.40 12.93 7.36
CA GLU A 91 6.57 14.39 7.46
C GLU A 91 5.23 15.10 7.51
N GLY A 92 4.29 14.70 6.68
CA GLY A 92 2.92 15.24 6.69
C GLY A 92 2.18 14.96 8.00
N LEU A 93 2.27 13.74 8.53
CA LEU A 93 1.59 13.33 9.76
C LEU A 93 2.09 14.03 11.02
N LYS A 94 3.25 14.71 11.00
CA LYS A 94 3.69 15.54 12.11
C LYS A 94 2.72 16.69 12.42
N THR A 95 2.02 17.19 11.41
CA THR A 95 1.13 18.35 11.53
C THR A 95 -0.27 18.14 10.96
N ALA A 96 -0.47 17.09 10.16
CA ALA A 96 -1.79 16.76 9.61
C ALA A 96 -2.67 16.04 10.63
N ALA A 97 -3.96 16.35 10.63
CA ALA A 97 -4.92 15.60 11.41
C ALA A 97 -5.12 14.17 10.84
N THR A 98 -5.27 13.18 11.74
CA THR A 98 -5.44 11.77 11.35
C THR A 98 -6.64 11.55 10.41
N VAL A 99 -7.75 12.23 10.68
CA VAL A 99 -8.97 12.16 9.86
C VAL A 99 -8.69 12.70 8.46
N SER A 100 -8.09 13.90 8.36
CA SER A 100 -7.76 14.53 7.07
C SER A 100 -6.81 13.66 6.23
N SER A 101 -5.78 13.09 6.86
CA SER A 101 -4.84 12.18 6.20
C SER A 101 -5.54 10.92 5.68
N SER A 102 -6.45 10.35 6.47
CA SER A 102 -7.23 9.18 6.07
C SER A 102 -8.11 9.48 4.85
N VAL A 103 -8.72 10.66 4.77
CA VAL A 103 -9.50 11.11 3.60
C VAL A 103 -8.61 11.19 2.35
N ILE A 104 -7.45 11.82 2.47
CA ILE A 104 -6.50 11.94 1.36
C ILE A 104 -6.07 10.55 0.86
N PHE A 105 -5.83 9.60 1.78
CA PHE A 105 -5.48 8.23 1.43
C PHE A 105 -6.57 7.52 0.60
N THR A 106 -7.85 7.82 0.85
CA THR A 106 -8.95 7.22 0.07
C THR A 106 -8.98 7.67 -1.39
N LEU A 107 -8.25 8.73 -1.75
CA LEU A 107 -8.14 9.22 -3.13
C LEU A 107 -7.09 8.45 -3.95
N ILE A 108 -6.22 7.66 -3.32
CA ILE A 108 -5.15 6.91 -4.01
C ILE A 108 -5.67 6.08 -5.18
N PRO A 109 -6.78 5.33 -5.10
CA PRO A 109 -7.27 4.55 -6.23
C PRO A 109 -7.62 5.41 -7.45
N ILE A 110 -8.20 6.59 -7.24
CA ILE A 110 -8.50 7.54 -8.32
C ILE A 110 -7.19 8.07 -8.92
N MET A 111 -6.25 8.52 -8.08
CA MET A 111 -4.95 8.99 -8.53
C MET A 111 -4.20 7.90 -9.32
N THR A 112 -4.24 6.65 -8.85
CA THR A 112 -3.61 5.51 -9.53
C THR A 112 -4.27 5.21 -10.88
N ALA A 113 -5.58 5.35 -10.99
CA ALA A 113 -6.29 5.18 -12.27
C ALA A 113 -5.88 6.27 -13.28
N VAL A 114 -5.83 7.53 -12.83
CA VAL A 114 -5.38 8.67 -13.67
C VAL A 114 -3.94 8.50 -14.11
N LEU A 115 -3.03 8.19 -13.18
CA LEU A 115 -1.61 7.95 -13.51
C LEU A 115 -1.43 6.71 -14.39
N GLY A 116 -2.23 5.67 -14.20
CA GLY A 116 -2.28 4.51 -15.08
C GLY A 116 -2.71 4.85 -16.51
N TYR A 117 -3.65 5.77 -16.67
CA TYR A 117 -4.02 6.30 -17.98
C TYR A 117 -2.87 7.10 -18.61
N VAL A 118 -2.26 8.02 -17.87
CA VAL A 118 -1.17 8.88 -18.38
C VAL A 118 0.09 8.07 -18.72
N ILE A 119 0.49 7.14 -17.86
CA ILE A 119 1.78 6.42 -17.95
C ILE A 119 1.68 5.21 -18.88
N LEU A 120 0.56 4.47 -18.80
CA LEU A 120 0.38 3.18 -19.48
C LEU A 120 -0.71 3.20 -20.55
N ARG A 121 -1.40 4.34 -20.73
CA ARG A 121 -2.56 4.46 -21.62
C ARG A 121 -3.70 3.47 -21.27
N HIS A 122 -3.79 3.06 -19.99
CA HIS A 122 -4.89 2.23 -19.51
C HIS A 122 -6.22 2.99 -19.65
N ILE A 123 -7.18 2.39 -20.35
CA ILE A 123 -8.50 3.02 -20.54
C ILE A 123 -9.27 3.04 -19.23
N ILE A 124 -9.74 4.21 -18.83
CA ILE A 124 -10.67 4.38 -17.71
C ILE A 124 -12.08 4.33 -18.29
N THR A 125 -12.79 3.21 -18.10
CA THR A 125 -14.17 3.12 -18.51
C THR A 125 -15.08 3.97 -17.63
N ARG A 126 -16.26 4.37 -18.14
CA ARG A 126 -17.26 5.08 -17.33
C ARG A 126 -17.64 4.28 -16.07
N ARG A 127 -17.72 2.97 -16.20
CA ARG A 127 -18.01 2.06 -15.08
C ARG A 127 -16.91 2.07 -14.03
N MET A 128 -15.64 2.02 -14.46
CA MET A 128 -14.49 2.11 -13.58
C MET A 128 -14.46 3.45 -12.84
N ALA A 129 -14.66 4.59 -13.56
CA ALA A 129 -14.70 5.91 -12.95
C ALA A 129 -15.82 6.01 -11.89
N PHE A 130 -17.03 5.54 -12.21
CA PHE A 130 -18.16 5.53 -11.27
C PHE A 130 -17.89 4.66 -10.03
N ALA A 131 -17.33 3.47 -10.24
CA ALA A 131 -16.97 2.57 -9.15
C ALA A 131 -15.90 3.19 -8.22
N LEU A 132 -14.88 3.83 -8.77
CA LEU A 132 -13.84 4.51 -7.99
C LEU A 132 -14.42 5.68 -7.18
N LEU A 133 -15.34 6.45 -7.75
CA LEU A 133 -16.03 7.54 -7.04
C LEU A 133 -16.87 7.02 -5.88
N ILE A 134 -17.71 6.01 -6.12
CA ILE A 134 -18.53 5.39 -5.06
C ILE A 134 -17.65 4.81 -3.96
N GLY A 135 -16.57 4.11 -4.33
CA GLY A 135 -15.65 3.52 -3.36
C GLY A 135 -14.95 4.58 -2.49
N SER A 136 -14.53 5.70 -3.09
CA SER A 136 -13.94 6.83 -2.35
C SER A 136 -14.96 7.46 -1.39
N ILE A 137 -16.20 7.70 -1.86
CA ILE A 137 -17.27 8.25 -1.01
C ILE A 137 -17.56 7.28 0.15
N GLY A 138 -17.68 5.97 -0.12
CA GLY A 138 -17.90 4.97 0.91
C GLY A 138 -16.77 4.91 1.94
N ALA A 139 -15.52 4.92 1.49
CA ALA A 139 -14.37 4.91 2.38
C ALA A 139 -14.27 6.20 3.22
N MET A 140 -14.54 7.38 2.63
CA MET A 140 -14.63 8.64 3.37
C MET A 140 -15.72 8.59 4.43
N TRP A 141 -16.91 8.07 4.10
CA TRP A 141 -18.01 7.93 5.04
C TRP A 141 -17.63 7.08 6.28
N VAL A 142 -16.90 5.99 6.05
CA VAL A 142 -16.37 5.15 7.15
C VAL A 142 -15.36 5.93 7.99
N VAL A 143 -14.42 6.65 7.37
CA VAL A 143 -13.37 7.42 8.05
C VAL A 143 -13.97 8.52 8.94
N PHE A 144 -15.01 9.20 8.47
CA PHE A 144 -15.73 10.22 9.25
C PHE A 144 -16.71 9.65 10.27
N LYS A 145 -16.77 8.31 10.43
CA LYS A 145 -17.70 7.62 11.35
C LYS A 145 -19.16 8.01 11.11
N ALA A 146 -19.52 8.25 9.85
CA ALA A 146 -20.85 8.68 9.44
C ALA A 146 -21.32 10.03 10.05
N ASP A 147 -20.39 10.88 10.43
CA ASP A 147 -20.67 12.21 11.00
C ASP A 147 -20.31 13.31 9.99
N ILE A 148 -21.35 13.98 9.48
CA ILE A 148 -21.20 15.07 8.49
C ILE A 148 -20.51 16.30 9.13
N SER A 149 -20.66 16.52 10.43
CA SER A 149 -20.00 17.64 11.10
C SER A 149 -18.48 17.52 11.01
N ASN A 150 -17.95 16.30 11.12
CA ASN A 150 -16.52 16.04 10.93
C ASN A 150 -16.05 16.32 9.50
N LEU A 151 -16.92 16.13 8.51
CA LEU A 151 -16.63 16.47 7.11
C LEU A 151 -16.56 17.97 6.88
N LEU A 152 -17.45 18.74 7.54
CA LEU A 152 -17.53 20.21 7.38
C LEU A 152 -16.33 20.94 8.03
N VAL A 153 -15.68 20.33 9.01
CA VAL A 153 -14.49 20.86 9.70
C VAL A 153 -13.20 20.48 8.95
N PHE A 154 -13.31 19.85 7.77
CA PHE A 154 -12.15 19.44 6.99
C PHE A 154 -11.29 20.65 6.60
N ASN A 155 -10.15 20.77 7.25
CA ASN A 155 -9.18 21.84 7.00
C ASN A 155 -7.91 21.25 6.36
N VAL A 156 -7.44 21.86 5.27
CA VAL A 156 -6.23 21.46 4.56
C VAL A 156 -5.07 22.35 4.99
N GLY A 157 -4.26 21.84 5.90
CA GLY A 157 -3.04 22.51 6.34
C GLY A 157 -1.79 22.08 5.55
N LYS A 158 -0.63 22.57 6.00
CA LYS A 158 0.66 22.23 5.40
C LYS A 158 0.95 20.71 5.45
N GLY A 159 0.59 20.06 6.56
CA GLY A 159 0.80 18.61 6.73
C GLY A 159 -0.01 17.79 5.74
N GLU A 160 -1.28 18.15 5.53
CA GLU A 160 -2.17 17.51 4.56
C GLU A 160 -1.62 17.63 3.12
N MET A 161 -1.09 18.80 2.77
CA MET A 161 -0.47 19.01 1.45
C MET A 161 0.77 18.13 1.26
N ILE A 162 1.64 18.04 2.28
CA ILE A 162 2.82 17.18 2.25
C ILE A 162 2.39 15.71 2.11
N TYR A 163 1.41 15.27 2.89
CA TYR A 163 0.88 13.92 2.83
C TYR A 163 0.25 13.60 1.47
N PHE A 164 -0.48 14.56 0.87
CA PHE A 164 -1.03 14.42 -0.47
C PHE A 164 0.05 14.14 -1.52
N VAL A 165 1.18 14.86 -1.46
CA VAL A 165 2.34 14.59 -2.33
C VAL A 165 2.84 13.14 -2.15
N GLY A 166 2.93 12.67 -0.91
CA GLY A 166 3.24 11.27 -0.63
C GLY A 166 2.25 10.30 -1.31
N CYS A 167 0.95 10.57 -1.21
CA CYS A 167 -0.09 9.76 -1.85
C CYS A 167 0.04 9.73 -3.39
N VAL A 168 0.48 10.83 -4.02
CA VAL A 168 0.78 10.87 -5.47
C VAL A 168 1.94 9.91 -5.80
N PHE A 169 3.03 9.89 -5.01
CA PHE A 169 4.12 8.93 -5.18
C PHE A 169 3.63 7.49 -5.03
N HIS A 170 2.81 7.22 -4.01
CA HIS A 170 2.23 5.89 -3.82
C HIS A 170 1.36 5.46 -5.00
N ALA A 171 0.52 6.35 -5.49
CA ALA A 171 -0.33 6.10 -6.65
C ALA A 171 0.47 5.88 -7.94
N ALA A 172 1.62 6.56 -8.10
CA ALA A 172 2.50 6.41 -9.25
C ALA A 172 3.27 5.09 -9.27
N PHE A 173 3.50 4.48 -8.11
CA PHE A 173 4.32 3.27 -7.99
C PHE A 173 3.82 2.11 -8.86
N ILE A 174 2.50 1.81 -8.84
CA ILE A 174 1.92 0.70 -9.59
C ILE A 174 2.10 0.83 -11.10
N PRO A 175 1.67 1.94 -11.74
CA PRO A 175 1.86 2.09 -13.18
C PRO A 175 3.33 2.17 -13.59
N LEU A 176 4.20 2.76 -12.77
CA LEU A 176 5.64 2.79 -13.05
C LEU A 176 6.27 1.41 -12.92
N SER A 177 5.93 0.65 -11.88
CA SER A 177 6.39 -0.72 -11.69
C SER A 177 6.05 -1.59 -12.90
N ARG A 178 4.82 -1.46 -13.43
CA ARG A 178 4.42 -2.16 -14.64
C ARG A 178 5.17 -1.68 -15.89
N LYS A 179 5.30 -0.36 -16.08
CA LYS A 179 5.99 0.23 -17.24
C LYS A 179 7.44 -0.21 -17.34
N TYR A 180 8.10 -0.32 -16.20
CA TYR A 180 9.53 -0.64 -16.15
C TYR A 180 9.80 -2.12 -15.87
N ASN A 181 8.79 -2.98 -15.84
CA ASN A 181 8.99 -4.43 -15.82
C ASN A 181 9.59 -4.88 -17.16
N CYS A 182 10.69 -5.62 -17.11
CA CYS A 182 11.40 -6.15 -18.29
C CYS A 182 11.32 -7.70 -18.35
N GLY A 183 10.26 -8.28 -17.80
CA GLY A 183 10.03 -9.71 -17.79
C GLY A 183 10.54 -10.44 -16.53
N GLU A 184 11.05 -9.70 -15.55
CA GLU A 184 11.40 -10.29 -14.25
C GLU A 184 10.17 -10.81 -13.50
N LYS A 185 10.37 -11.90 -12.77
CA LYS A 185 9.35 -12.45 -11.88
C LYS A 185 8.99 -11.43 -10.79
N PRO A 186 7.72 -11.31 -10.37
CA PRO A 186 7.28 -10.36 -9.32
C PRO A 186 8.12 -10.44 -8.04
N ILE A 187 8.52 -11.64 -7.65
CA ILE A 187 9.33 -11.85 -6.43
C ILE A 187 10.72 -11.20 -6.52
N ILE A 188 11.34 -11.26 -7.71
CA ILE A 188 12.67 -10.70 -7.95
C ILE A 188 12.61 -9.17 -7.99
N SER A 189 11.60 -8.62 -8.66
CA SER A 189 11.32 -7.19 -8.66
C SER A 189 11.06 -6.68 -7.23
N THR A 190 10.25 -7.40 -6.45
CA THR A 190 9.98 -7.08 -5.05
C THR A 190 11.27 -7.06 -4.23
N PHE A 191 12.12 -8.07 -4.36
CA PHE A 191 13.39 -8.16 -3.66
C PHE A 191 14.29 -6.97 -3.96
N ALA A 192 14.46 -6.66 -5.25
CA ALA A 192 15.30 -5.55 -5.68
C ALA A 192 14.80 -4.19 -5.13
N ILE A 193 13.47 -3.96 -5.19
CA ILE A 193 12.86 -2.73 -4.69
C ILE A 193 13.00 -2.62 -3.17
N LEU A 194 12.83 -3.72 -2.43
CA LEU A 194 12.97 -3.71 -0.97
C LEU A 194 14.40 -3.48 -0.51
N ILE A 195 15.39 -4.08 -1.17
CA ILE A 195 16.81 -3.83 -0.84
C ILE A 195 17.17 -2.37 -1.10
N VAL A 196 16.91 -1.88 -2.32
CA VAL A 196 17.27 -0.50 -2.69
C VAL A 196 16.48 0.49 -1.83
N GLY A 197 15.19 0.24 -1.60
CA GLY A 197 14.34 1.06 -0.74
C GLY A 197 14.78 1.04 0.72
N GLY A 198 15.19 -0.12 1.22
CA GLY A 198 15.72 -0.27 2.57
C GLY A 198 17.02 0.52 2.76
N VAL A 199 17.92 0.49 1.78
CA VAL A 199 19.15 1.31 1.79
C VAL A 199 18.83 2.80 1.77
N ILE A 200 17.93 3.25 0.89
CA ILE A 200 17.52 4.67 0.83
C ILE A 200 16.93 5.11 2.17
N MET A 201 16.05 4.27 2.75
CA MET A 201 15.41 4.56 4.04
C MET A 201 16.41 4.56 5.19
N ALA A 202 17.40 3.65 5.17
CA ALA A 202 18.46 3.61 6.19
C ALA A 202 19.34 4.85 6.13
N ILE A 203 19.65 5.35 4.94
CA ILE A 203 20.41 6.61 4.77
C ILE A 203 19.57 7.80 5.27
N PHE A 204 18.28 7.85 4.91
CA PHE A 204 17.39 8.93 5.35
C PHE A 204 17.13 8.91 6.86
N GLY A 205 16.93 7.72 7.45
CA GLY A 205 16.65 7.52 8.86
C GLY A 205 17.86 7.16 9.71
N TYR A 206 19.08 7.49 9.25
CA TYR A 206 20.35 7.08 9.88
C TYR A 206 20.43 7.44 11.36
N GLU A 207 20.13 8.70 11.71
CA GLU A 207 20.17 9.16 13.11
C GLU A 207 19.19 8.40 13.98
N GLY A 208 17.96 8.20 13.50
CA GLY A 208 16.91 7.43 14.19
C GLY A 208 17.31 5.97 14.38
N LEU A 209 17.95 5.35 13.38
CA LEU A 209 18.42 3.96 13.48
C LEU A 209 19.47 3.78 14.59
N LEU A 210 20.36 4.75 14.75
CA LEU A 210 21.39 4.73 15.80
C LEU A 210 20.85 5.08 17.18
N ALA A 211 19.79 5.90 17.25
CA ALA A 211 19.19 6.32 18.52
C ALA A 211 18.31 5.23 19.18
N VAL A 212 17.86 4.23 18.41
CA VAL A 212 17.01 3.15 18.94
C VAL A 212 17.81 2.17 19.77
N ASP A 213 17.41 1.96 21.02
CA ASP A 213 17.93 0.87 21.86
C ASP A 213 17.23 -0.46 21.52
N TRP A 214 17.69 -1.08 20.45
CA TRP A 214 17.11 -2.32 19.90
C TRP A 214 17.04 -3.47 20.90
N LEU A 215 17.99 -3.56 21.85
CA LEU A 215 18.07 -4.69 22.79
C LEU A 215 17.03 -4.60 23.90
N ASN A 216 16.66 -3.38 24.29
CA ASN A 216 15.71 -3.13 25.38
C ASN A 216 14.28 -2.81 24.89
N MET A 217 13.98 -2.99 23.59
CA MET A 217 12.63 -2.79 23.07
C MET A 217 11.64 -3.80 23.62
N PRO A 218 10.42 -3.38 24.02
CA PRO A 218 9.40 -4.26 24.55
C PRO A 218 8.92 -5.30 23.52
N ALA A 219 8.40 -6.45 23.98
CA ALA A 219 7.95 -7.54 23.11
C ALA A 219 6.90 -7.09 22.06
N ILE A 220 6.04 -6.11 22.41
CA ILE A 220 5.05 -5.55 21.48
C ILE A 220 5.69 -4.86 20.28
N PHE A 221 6.87 -4.23 20.47
CA PHE A 221 7.63 -3.61 19.39
C PHE A 221 8.09 -4.67 18.39
N TRP A 222 8.68 -5.75 18.86
CA TRP A 222 9.18 -6.83 17.99
C TRP A 222 8.05 -7.56 17.26
N THR A 223 6.94 -7.85 17.95
CA THR A 223 5.77 -8.47 17.29
C THR A 223 5.17 -7.56 16.22
N GLY A 224 5.06 -6.26 16.48
CA GLY A 224 4.61 -5.27 15.52
C GLY A 224 5.58 -5.12 14.35
N LEU A 225 6.87 -5.00 14.61
CA LEU A 225 7.91 -4.86 13.58
C LEU A 225 7.98 -6.10 12.68
N LEU A 226 7.91 -7.32 13.25
CA LEU A 226 7.85 -8.56 12.48
C LEU A 226 6.58 -8.65 11.63
N TYR A 227 5.42 -8.28 12.17
CA TYR A 227 4.21 -8.21 11.37
C TYR A 227 4.36 -7.25 10.20
N LEU A 228 4.89 -6.04 10.46
CA LEU A 228 5.10 -5.03 9.42
C LEU A 228 6.14 -5.48 8.38
N GLY A 229 7.21 -6.14 8.79
CA GLY A 229 8.24 -6.64 7.89
C GLY A 229 7.76 -7.82 7.04
N ILE A 230 7.14 -8.82 7.66
CA ILE A 230 6.72 -10.06 7.00
C ILE A 230 5.45 -9.82 6.18
N PHE A 231 4.36 -9.50 6.86
CA PHE A 231 3.03 -9.47 6.23
C PHE A 231 2.78 -8.16 5.49
N ALA A 232 3.02 -7.02 6.14
CA ALA A 232 2.75 -5.71 5.57
C ALA A 232 3.88 -5.14 4.69
N SER A 233 4.96 -5.87 4.48
CA SER A 233 6.00 -5.53 3.51
C SER A 233 6.28 -6.70 2.56
N ALA A 234 6.94 -7.78 2.99
CA ALA A 234 7.34 -8.85 2.08
C ALA A 234 6.16 -9.43 1.30
N VAL A 235 5.09 -9.82 1.99
CA VAL A 235 3.92 -10.43 1.35
C VAL A 235 3.13 -9.39 0.55
N THR A 236 2.81 -8.23 1.13
CA THR A 236 1.99 -7.23 0.44
C THR A 236 2.67 -6.66 -0.80
N PHE A 237 3.99 -6.45 -0.77
CA PHE A 237 4.74 -6.02 -1.95
C PHE A 237 4.73 -7.04 -3.06
N PHE A 238 4.94 -8.31 -2.71
CA PHE A 238 4.82 -9.38 -3.69
C PHE A 238 3.42 -9.42 -4.32
N LEU A 239 2.36 -9.30 -3.51
CA LEU A 239 0.98 -9.29 -3.99
C LEU A 239 0.70 -8.11 -4.92
N ILE A 240 1.19 -6.91 -4.59
CA ILE A 240 1.08 -5.73 -5.45
C ILE A 240 1.81 -5.94 -6.78
N GLN A 241 3.06 -6.38 -6.75
CA GLN A 241 3.84 -6.61 -7.96
C GLN A 241 3.20 -7.67 -8.86
N PHE A 242 2.69 -8.74 -8.26
CA PHE A 242 1.95 -9.76 -8.98
C PHE A 242 0.66 -9.18 -9.61
N ALA A 243 -0.14 -8.46 -8.82
CA ALA A 243 -1.40 -7.89 -9.28
C ALA A 243 -1.21 -6.79 -10.33
N ALA A 244 -0.13 -6.01 -10.24
CA ALA A 244 0.21 -4.97 -11.22
C ALA A 244 0.44 -5.52 -12.64
N LEU A 245 0.87 -6.78 -12.77
CA LEU A 245 0.99 -7.46 -14.05
C LEU A 245 -0.34 -8.05 -14.55
N ALA A 246 -1.26 -8.35 -13.63
CA ALA A 246 -2.51 -9.05 -13.91
C ALA A 246 -3.71 -8.12 -14.12
N LEU A 247 -3.70 -6.93 -13.51
CA LEU A 247 -4.83 -6.03 -13.42
C LEU A 247 -4.46 -4.59 -13.82
N PRO A 248 -5.43 -3.78 -14.31
CA PRO A 248 -5.25 -2.34 -14.48
C PRO A 248 -4.92 -1.66 -13.13
N SER A 249 -4.06 -0.66 -13.16
CA SER A 249 -3.51 0.01 -11.95
C SER A 249 -4.60 0.51 -10.99
N GLY A 250 -5.67 1.13 -11.51
CA GLY A 250 -6.80 1.60 -10.69
C GLY A 250 -7.54 0.46 -10.00
N LYS A 251 -7.68 -0.73 -10.63
CA LYS A 251 -8.29 -1.91 -10.01
C LYS A 251 -7.41 -2.48 -8.90
N VAL A 252 -6.08 -2.46 -9.07
CA VAL A 252 -5.14 -2.90 -8.03
C VAL A 252 -5.35 -2.07 -6.76
N MET A 253 -5.33 -0.75 -6.87
CA MET A 253 -5.44 0.13 -5.69
C MET A 253 -6.86 0.24 -5.12
N ALA A 254 -7.90 -0.08 -5.89
CA ALA A 254 -9.29 -0.02 -5.41
C ALA A 254 -9.56 -0.93 -4.19
N TYR A 255 -8.77 -1.97 -4.00
CA TYR A 255 -8.87 -2.82 -2.81
C TYR A 255 -8.55 -2.10 -1.50
N ASN A 256 -7.88 -0.94 -1.56
CA ASN A 256 -7.69 -0.08 -0.39
C ASN A 256 -9.01 0.42 0.20
N PHE A 257 -10.10 0.48 -0.58
CA PHE A 257 -11.42 0.80 -0.05
C PHE A 257 -11.93 -0.21 0.99
N LEU A 258 -11.44 -1.45 0.96
CA LEU A 258 -11.77 -2.46 1.97
C LEU A 258 -10.94 -2.33 3.25
N THR A 259 -9.84 -1.60 3.23
CA THR A 259 -8.96 -1.50 4.41
C THR A 259 -9.71 -1.02 5.66
N PRO A 260 -10.53 0.06 5.62
CA PRO A 260 -11.31 0.47 6.78
C PRO A 260 -12.32 -0.60 7.24
N VAL A 261 -12.88 -1.37 6.30
CA VAL A 261 -13.81 -2.46 6.62
C VAL A 261 -13.11 -3.55 7.43
N TRP A 262 -11.92 -3.97 6.98
CA TRP A 262 -11.13 -4.97 7.70
C TRP A 262 -10.66 -4.47 9.05
N VAL A 263 -10.26 -3.18 9.17
CA VAL A 263 -9.90 -2.59 10.46
C VAL A 263 -11.07 -2.71 11.45
N ILE A 264 -12.28 -2.32 11.04
CA ILE A 264 -13.47 -2.44 11.87
C ILE A 264 -13.72 -3.89 12.28
N LEU A 265 -13.65 -4.83 11.33
CA LEU A 265 -13.89 -6.25 11.63
C LEU A 265 -12.87 -6.81 12.62
N ILE A 266 -11.60 -6.40 12.52
CA ILE A 266 -10.56 -6.81 13.45
C ILE A 266 -10.78 -6.16 14.81
N GLU A 267 -11.14 -4.87 14.89
CA GLU A 267 -11.44 -4.16 16.14
C GLU A 267 -12.62 -4.81 16.87
N VAL A 268 -13.69 -5.17 16.15
CA VAL A 268 -14.83 -5.91 16.71
C VAL A 268 -14.40 -7.27 17.23
N ALA A 269 -13.57 -8.01 16.48
CA ALA A 269 -13.04 -9.30 16.93
C ALA A 269 -12.14 -9.19 18.17
N LEU A 270 -11.50 -8.04 18.36
CA LEU A 270 -10.70 -7.71 19.56
C LEU A 270 -11.55 -7.20 20.74
N GLY A 271 -12.88 -7.15 20.59
CA GLY A 271 -13.79 -6.74 21.67
C GLY A 271 -13.93 -5.22 21.85
N LEU A 272 -13.47 -4.41 20.87
CA LEU A 272 -13.55 -2.94 20.94
C LEU A 272 -14.94 -2.36 20.61
N GLY A 273 -15.92 -3.25 20.34
CA GLY A 273 -17.32 -2.87 20.09
C GLY A 273 -17.62 -2.61 18.61
N TRP A 274 -18.92 -2.54 18.29
CA TRP A 274 -19.40 -2.25 16.94
C TRP A 274 -19.42 -0.74 16.68
N PRO A 275 -19.04 -0.28 15.48
CA PRO A 275 -19.20 1.10 15.09
C PRO A 275 -20.68 1.48 14.98
N PRO A 276 -21.04 2.79 14.95
CA PRO A 276 -22.40 3.23 14.68
C PRO A 276 -22.98 2.59 13.42
N LEU A 277 -24.25 2.21 13.46
CA LEU A 277 -24.92 1.50 12.36
C LEU A 277 -24.81 2.25 11.01
N LEU A 278 -24.80 3.58 11.04
CA LEU A 278 -24.64 4.43 9.85
C LEU A 278 -23.32 4.21 9.10
N VAL A 279 -22.27 3.73 9.77
CA VAL A 279 -20.98 3.40 9.14
C VAL A 279 -21.14 2.24 8.16
N SER A 280 -22.12 1.34 8.38
CA SER A 280 -22.40 0.22 7.45
C SER A 280 -22.74 0.68 6.03
N ALA A 281 -23.33 1.86 5.85
CA ALA A 281 -23.60 2.41 4.53
C ALA A 281 -22.31 2.63 3.72
N GLY A 282 -21.25 3.13 4.35
CA GLY A 282 -19.95 3.28 3.68
C GLY A 282 -19.30 1.94 3.34
N ILE A 283 -19.45 0.93 4.20
CA ILE A 283 -18.99 -0.44 3.94
C ILE A 283 -19.71 -1.01 2.71
N ILE A 284 -21.02 -0.87 2.63
CA ILE A 284 -21.84 -1.32 1.49
C ILE A 284 -21.36 -0.63 0.19
N LEU A 285 -21.13 0.68 0.23
CA LEU A 285 -20.64 1.43 -0.93
C LEU A 285 -19.26 0.93 -1.39
N ALA A 286 -18.33 0.65 -0.47
CA ALA A 286 -17.02 0.10 -0.80
C ALA A 286 -17.12 -1.29 -1.46
N VAL A 287 -18.00 -2.15 -0.95
CA VAL A 287 -18.26 -3.48 -1.54
C VAL A 287 -18.92 -3.36 -2.92
N ILE A 288 -19.91 -2.48 -3.09
CA ILE A 288 -20.55 -2.22 -4.39
C ILE A 288 -19.51 -1.72 -5.40
N ALA A 289 -18.63 -0.81 -5.00
CA ALA A 289 -17.56 -0.30 -5.86
C ALA A 289 -16.65 -1.43 -6.37
N LEU A 290 -16.25 -2.33 -5.48
CA LEU A 290 -15.45 -3.50 -5.88
C LEU A 290 -16.21 -4.44 -6.81
N LEU A 291 -17.47 -4.75 -6.53
CA LEU A 291 -18.28 -5.60 -7.41
C LEU A 291 -18.45 -4.99 -8.81
N LEU A 292 -18.60 -3.66 -8.90
CA LEU A 292 -18.63 -2.96 -10.18
C LEU A 292 -17.30 -3.07 -10.93
N LEU A 293 -16.16 -2.97 -10.22
CA LEU A 293 -14.83 -3.12 -10.81
C LEU A 293 -14.53 -4.55 -11.26
N LEU A 294 -15.00 -5.54 -10.51
CA LEU A 294 -14.87 -6.96 -10.90
C LEU A 294 -15.56 -7.27 -12.22
N LYS A 295 -16.76 -6.69 -12.45
CA LYS A 295 -17.52 -6.86 -13.68
C LYS A 295 -17.01 -6.04 -14.87
N ASP A 296 -16.05 -5.12 -14.66
CA ASP A 296 -15.48 -4.32 -15.74
C ASP A 296 -14.42 -5.15 -16.49
N GLU A 297 -14.69 -5.49 -17.76
CA GLU A 297 -13.82 -6.31 -18.62
C GLU A 297 -12.75 -5.49 -19.36
N THR A 298 -12.23 -4.43 -18.77
CA THR A 298 -11.13 -3.67 -19.40
C THR A 298 -9.99 -4.59 -19.80
N LYS A 299 -9.81 -4.78 -21.10
CA LYS A 299 -8.64 -5.48 -21.66
C LYS A 299 -7.41 -4.64 -21.36
N ILE A 300 -6.42 -5.26 -20.78
CA ILE A 300 -5.10 -4.66 -20.62
C ILE A 300 -4.47 -4.63 -22.01
N PRO A 301 -4.08 -3.48 -22.54
CA PRO A 301 -3.25 -3.48 -23.74
C PRO A 301 -1.97 -4.29 -23.45
N VAL A 302 -1.68 -5.26 -24.29
CA VAL A 302 -0.49 -6.12 -24.23
C VAL A 302 0.73 -5.30 -24.58
#